data_1ecc967220924c808cb724bb8daaa0b1
#
_entry.id   1ecc967220924c808cb724bb8daaa0b1
#
_cell.length_a   1.000
_cell.length_b   1.000
_cell.length_c   1.000
_cell.angle_alpha   90.00
_cell.angle_beta   90.00
_cell.angle_gamma   90.00
#
_symmetry.space_group_name_H-M   'P 1'
#
loop_
_entity.id
_entity.type
_entity.pdbx_description
1 polymer ?
#
loop_
_entity_poly.entity_id
_entity_poly.type
_entity_poly.pdbx_seq_one_letter_code
_entity_poly.pdbx_strand_id
1 'polypeptide(L)'
;MVQIKSPEQIAKMREAGLVVAAIHAATREAAVPGATTKDLDRVARKVLAEHNAKPNFLGYGGFPATICTSVNEVVVHGIPSDDVVLKDGDVISIDCGAIIDGWHGDAAYTAFVGSGHASELVELSRVTEESMWAGIAAMRQGNRLVDISRAVETYIRRQPKPGGGRYGIIEDYGGHGIGTEMHMDPHLLNYVDRRRGKGPKLVPGFCLAIEPMVSLGTPKTQVLEDDWTVVTTDGTWSSHWEHSVALTPEGPLVLTAPDGGRAKLAEYGITAAPDPLA
;
A
#
# COMPACT_ATOMS: atom_id res chain seq x y z
N MET A 1 8.07 20.33 -3.40
CA MET A 1 6.91 21.16 -2.93
C MET A 1 5.65 20.32 -3.05
N VAL A 2 4.78 20.32 -2.04
CA VAL A 2 3.55 19.51 -2.08
C VAL A 2 2.61 20.01 -3.19
N GLN A 3 2.17 19.11 -4.05
CA GLN A 3 1.16 19.38 -5.09
C GLN A 3 -0.25 19.25 -4.49
N ILE A 4 -0.99 20.34 -4.46
CA ILE A 4 -2.40 20.36 -4.04
C ILE A 4 -3.28 20.15 -5.28
N LYS A 5 -4.15 19.13 -5.24
CA LYS A 5 -5.00 18.71 -6.36
C LYS A 5 -6.36 19.42 -6.29
N SER A 6 -6.87 19.82 -7.46
CA SER A 6 -8.25 20.26 -7.61
C SER A 6 -9.23 19.09 -7.54
N PRO A 7 -10.55 19.32 -7.34
CA PRO A 7 -11.56 18.25 -7.40
C PRO A 7 -11.53 17.46 -8.71
N GLU A 8 -11.32 18.11 -9.85
CA GLU A 8 -11.24 17.48 -11.17
C GLU A 8 -9.99 16.59 -11.28
N GLN A 9 -8.88 17.00 -10.67
CA GLN A 9 -7.64 16.20 -10.63
C GLN A 9 -7.80 14.98 -9.72
N ILE A 10 -8.50 15.14 -8.60
CA ILE A 10 -8.85 14.01 -7.70
C ILE A 10 -9.74 13.02 -8.42
N ALA A 11 -10.71 13.48 -9.24
CA ALA A 11 -11.55 12.59 -10.04
C ALA A 11 -10.73 11.74 -11.02
N LYS A 12 -9.73 12.33 -11.71
CA LYS A 12 -8.81 11.58 -12.57
C LYS A 12 -7.96 10.57 -11.81
N MET A 13 -7.46 10.94 -10.63
CA MET A 13 -6.76 10.00 -9.76
C MET A 13 -7.69 8.87 -9.27
N ARG A 14 -8.97 9.17 -9.07
CA ARG A 14 -9.98 8.16 -8.73
C ARG A 14 -10.16 7.15 -9.86
N GLU A 15 -10.20 7.58 -11.13
CA GLU A 15 -10.23 6.67 -12.29
C GLU A 15 -9.03 5.71 -12.27
N ALA A 16 -7.82 6.23 -12.09
CA ALA A 16 -6.61 5.41 -11.97
C ALA A 16 -6.69 4.45 -10.76
N GLY A 17 -7.18 4.92 -9.62
CA GLY A 17 -7.37 4.13 -8.41
C GLY A 17 -8.36 2.98 -8.57
N LEU A 18 -9.42 3.14 -9.36
CA LEU A 18 -10.37 2.07 -9.66
C LEU A 18 -9.74 0.99 -10.56
N VAL A 19 -8.82 1.35 -11.45
CA VAL A 19 -8.05 0.37 -12.21
C VAL A 19 -7.13 -0.44 -11.29
N VAL A 20 -6.47 0.21 -10.32
CA VAL A 20 -5.68 -0.48 -9.29
C VAL A 20 -6.56 -1.46 -8.49
N ALA A 21 -7.76 -1.04 -8.08
CA ALA A 21 -8.71 -1.94 -7.41
C ALA A 21 -9.09 -3.15 -8.27
N ALA A 22 -9.27 -2.97 -9.59
CA ALA A 22 -9.54 -4.06 -10.52
C ALA A 22 -8.35 -5.01 -10.65
N ILE A 23 -7.12 -4.51 -10.69
CA ILE A 23 -5.89 -5.32 -10.67
C ILE A 23 -5.85 -6.15 -9.38
N HIS A 24 -6.10 -5.53 -8.21
CA HIS A 24 -6.13 -6.25 -6.94
C HIS A 24 -7.16 -7.37 -6.91
N ALA A 25 -8.37 -7.14 -7.43
CA ALA A 25 -9.40 -8.19 -7.51
C ALA A 25 -8.92 -9.36 -8.37
N ALA A 26 -8.40 -9.09 -9.56
CA ALA A 26 -7.96 -10.12 -10.50
C ALA A 26 -6.72 -10.89 -10.00
N THR A 27 -5.73 -10.20 -9.43
CA THR A 27 -4.53 -10.84 -8.90
C THR A 27 -4.80 -11.64 -7.62
N ARG A 28 -5.77 -11.21 -6.80
CA ARG A 28 -6.23 -11.97 -5.63
C ARG A 28 -6.83 -13.31 -6.00
N GLU A 29 -7.63 -13.36 -7.08
CA GLU A 29 -8.19 -14.61 -7.61
C GLU A 29 -7.12 -15.53 -8.21
N ALA A 30 -6.08 -14.95 -8.80
CA ALA A 30 -4.99 -15.69 -9.45
C ALA A 30 -3.90 -16.16 -8.47
N ALA A 31 -3.82 -15.61 -7.26
CA ALA A 31 -2.80 -15.95 -6.25
C ALA A 31 -3.15 -17.28 -5.56
N VAL A 32 -3.01 -18.38 -6.28
CA VAL A 32 -3.33 -19.74 -5.83
C VAL A 32 -2.06 -20.63 -5.81
N PRO A 33 -2.03 -21.71 -5.04
CA PRO A 33 -0.91 -22.65 -5.07
C PRO A 33 -0.63 -23.17 -6.49
N GLY A 34 0.64 -23.12 -6.91
CA GLY A 34 1.08 -23.52 -8.25
C GLY A 34 1.14 -22.40 -9.27
N ALA A 35 0.53 -21.23 -9.01
CA ALA A 35 0.73 -20.05 -9.85
C ALA A 35 2.14 -19.50 -9.64
N THR A 36 2.75 -18.93 -10.67
CA THR A 36 4.01 -18.20 -10.54
C THR A 36 3.74 -16.72 -10.23
N THR A 37 4.67 -16.02 -9.61
CA THR A 37 4.54 -14.58 -9.43
C THR A 37 4.51 -13.85 -10.78
N LYS A 38 5.09 -14.44 -11.84
CA LYS A 38 4.99 -13.93 -13.21
C LYS A 38 3.59 -14.06 -13.81
N ASP A 39 2.82 -15.07 -13.42
CA ASP A 39 1.42 -15.18 -13.84
C ASP A 39 0.59 -14.03 -13.29
N LEU A 40 0.86 -13.59 -12.06
CA LEU A 40 0.19 -12.42 -11.47
C LEU A 40 0.53 -11.13 -12.23
N ASP A 41 1.80 -10.95 -12.66
CA ASP A 41 2.19 -9.83 -13.52
C ASP A 41 1.45 -9.85 -14.87
N ARG A 42 1.27 -11.04 -15.46
CA ARG A 42 0.48 -11.21 -16.70
C ARG A 42 -0.99 -10.82 -16.50
N VAL A 43 -1.58 -11.21 -15.38
CA VAL A 43 -2.95 -10.83 -15.02
C VAL A 43 -3.08 -9.31 -14.87
N ALA A 44 -2.16 -8.66 -14.16
CA ALA A 44 -2.15 -7.21 -13.99
C ALA A 44 -2.02 -6.47 -15.34
N ARG A 45 -1.13 -6.93 -16.21
CA ARG A 45 -0.97 -6.37 -17.59
C ARG A 45 -2.25 -6.45 -18.40
N LYS A 46 -2.98 -7.57 -18.28
CA LYS A 46 -4.26 -7.75 -18.97
C LYS A 46 -5.29 -6.72 -18.49
N VAL A 47 -5.45 -6.56 -17.19
CA VAL A 47 -6.39 -5.58 -16.62
C VAL A 47 -6.03 -4.16 -17.05
N LEU A 48 -4.75 -3.76 -17.00
CA LEU A 48 -4.31 -2.45 -17.48
C LEU A 48 -4.70 -2.22 -18.95
N ALA A 49 -4.48 -3.23 -19.82
CA ALA A 49 -4.82 -3.14 -21.24
C ALA A 49 -6.35 -2.99 -21.46
N GLU A 50 -7.17 -3.72 -20.71
CA GLU A 50 -8.64 -3.65 -20.77
C GLU A 50 -9.17 -2.26 -20.38
N HIS A 51 -8.47 -1.56 -19.50
CA HIS A 51 -8.81 -0.21 -19.04
C HIS A 51 -8.07 0.91 -19.77
N ASN A 52 -7.28 0.61 -20.80
CA ASN A 52 -6.41 1.59 -21.49
C ASN A 52 -5.48 2.36 -20.54
N ALA A 53 -5.10 1.75 -19.43
CA ALA A 53 -4.21 2.31 -18.42
C ALA A 53 -2.74 1.92 -18.68
N LYS A 54 -1.81 2.73 -18.17
CA LYS A 54 -0.38 2.42 -18.19
C LYS A 54 0.06 1.94 -16.81
N PRO A 55 1.07 1.03 -16.73
CA PRO A 55 1.66 0.64 -15.45
C PRO A 55 2.50 1.78 -14.85
N ASN A 56 2.49 1.91 -13.52
CA ASN A 56 3.37 2.84 -12.80
C ASN A 56 4.81 2.32 -12.74
N PHE A 57 4.98 1.02 -12.49
CA PHE A 57 6.28 0.45 -12.07
C PHE A 57 7.16 0.05 -13.26
N LEU A 58 6.57 -0.42 -14.36
CA LEU A 58 7.35 -0.90 -15.50
C LEU A 58 8.23 0.21 -16.07
N GLY A 59 9.56 0.03 -15.94
CA GLY A 59 10.56 0.99 -16.36
C GLY A 59 10.88 2.10 -15.36
N TYR A 60 10.13 2.22 -14.26
CA TYR A 60 10.41 3.19 -13.20
C TYR A 60 11.73 2.83 -12.51
N GLY A 61 12.72 3.71 -12.58
CA GLY A 61 14.07 3.42 -12.09
C GLY A 61 14.73 2.17 -12.68
N GLY A 62 14.18 1.61 -13.77
CA GLY A 62 14.63 0.36 -14.39
C GLY A 62 13.90 -0.88 -13.89
N PHE A 63 12.85 -0.76 -13.06
CA PHE A 63 12.08 -1.92 -12.59
C PHE A 63 11.48 -2.72 -13.75
N PRO A 64 11.64 -4.06 -13.81
CA PRO A 64 11.39 -4.83 -15.04
C PRO A 64 9.96 -5.35 -15.18
N ALA A 65 9.05 -5.06 -14.23
CA ALA A 65 7.71 -5.65 -14.16
C ALA A 65 6.60 -4.61 -13.95
N THR A 66 5.35 -5.05 -14.09
CA THR A 66 4.16 -4.19 -13.97
C THR A 66 3.71 -4.03 -12.52
N ILE A 67 3.94 -5.07 -11.70
CA ILE A 67 3.60 -5.12 -10.29
C ILE A 67 4.81 -5.60 -9.48
N CYS A 68 4.80 -5.36 -8.17
CA CYS A 68 5.70 -6.04 -7.23
C CYS A 68 4.96 -7.23 -6.60
N THR A 69 5.70 -8.33 -6.39
CA THR A 69 5.20 -9.58 -5.80
C THR A 69 6.14 -10.03 -4.70
N SER A 70 5.81 -9.68 -3.46
CA SER A 70 6.68 -9.85 -2.30
C SER A 70 6.19 -11.02 -1.45
N VAL A 71 6.89 -12.17 -1.52
CA VAL A 71 6.50 -13.43 -0.89
C VAL A 71 7.23 -13.60 0.44
N ASN A 72 6.50 -13.90 1.51
CA ASN A 72 7.00 -14.28 2.84
C ASN A 72 7.92 -13.23 3.49
N GLU A 73 9.25 -13.47 3.52
CA GLU A 73 10.25 -12.54 4.06
C GLU A 73 10.56 -11.35 3.17
N VAL A 74 10.08 -11.36 1.92
CA VAL A 74 10.19 -10.22 1.02
C VAL A 74 9.24 -9.12 1.49
N VAL A 75 9.79 -7.96 1.80
CA VAL A 75 9.03 -6.82 2.33
C VAL A 75 8.32 -6.08 1.21
N VAL A 76 9.10 -5.64 0.21
CA VAL A 76 8.63 -4.89 -0.97
C VAL A 76 9.53 -5.17 -2.18
N HIS A 77 9.08 -4.73 -3.34
CA HIS A 77 9.80 -4.72 -4.62
C HIS A 77 10.22 -6.09 -5.13
N GLY A 78 9.58 -7.19 -4.68
CA GLY A 78 9.82 -8.51 -5.24
C GLY A 78 9.51 -8.54 -6.73
N ILE A 79 10.51 -8.92 -7.56
CA ILE A 79 10.38 -8.98 -9.02
C ILE A 79 9.58 -10.22 -9.41
N PRO A 80 8.47 -10.10 -10.16
CA PRO A 80 7.72 -11.25 -10.69
C PRO A 80 8.58 -12.17 -11.55
N SER A 81 8.61 -13.47 -11.22
CA SER A 81 9.45 -14.49 -11.88
C SER A 81 8.65 -15.77 -12.13
N ASP A 82 8.98 -16.47 -13.22
CA ASP A 82 8.48 -17.82 -13.48
C ASP A 82 9.11 -18.87 -12.52
N ASP A 83 10.23 -18.53 -11.88
CA ASP A 83 10.92 -19.41 -10.93
C ASP A 83 10.32 -19.37 -9.51
N VAL A 84 9.54 -18.32 -9.19
CA VAL A 84 8.87 -18.15 -7.90
C VAL A 84 7.45 -18.68 -7.99
N VAL A 85 7.29 -19.95 -7.60
CA VAL A 85 6.00 -20.67 -7.60
C VAL A 85 5.37 -20.56 -6.22
N LEU A 86 4.15 -20.04 -6.15
CA LEU A 86 3.37 -19.90 -4.92
C LEU A 86 2.99 -21.28 -4.35
N LYS A 87 3.15 -21.45 -3.05
CA LYS A 87 2.87 -22.69 -2.32
C LYS A 87 1.71 -22.49 -1.36
N ASP A 88 1.05 -23.58 -1.01
CA ASP A 88 0.06 -23.58 0.06
C ASP A 88 0.73 -23.12 1.37
N GLY A 89 0.13 -22.14 2.03
CA GLY A 89 0.66 -21.52 3.25
C GLY A 89 1.50 -20.26 3.03
N ASP A 90 1.91 -19.91 1.79
CA ASP A 90 2.61 -18.66 1.52
C ASP A 90 1.74 -17.43 1.81
N VAL A 91 2.39 -16.34 2.17
CA VAL A 91 1.80 -15.00 2.24
C VAL A 91 2.47 -14.16 1.16
N ILE A 92 1.69 -13.42 0.39
CA ILE A 92 2.21 -12.56 -0.68
C ILE A 92 1.63 -11.16 -0.57
N SER A 93 2.49 -10.15 -0.56
CA SER A 93 2.09 -8.76 -0.76
C SER A 93 2.20 -8.42 -2.24
N ILE A 94 1.10 -7.94 -2.81
CA ILE A 94 1.01 -7.51 -4.21
C ILE A 94 0.80 -6.01 -4.23
N ASP A 95 1.72 -5.32 -4.85
CA ASP A 95 1.73 -3.87 -4.98
C ASP A 95 1.66 -3.50 -6.46
N CYS A 96 0.75 -2.59 -6.80
CA CYS A 96 0.51 -2.20 -8.18
C CYS A 96 0.00 -0.78 -8.32
N GLY A 97 0.38 -0.15 -9.40
CA GLY A 97 -0.12 1.16 -9.75
C GLY A 97 -0.58 1.27 -11.20
N ALA A 98 -1.45 2.23 -11.44
CA ALA A 98 -1.99 2.54 -12.76
C ALA A 98 -1.92 4.05 -13.05
N ILE A 99 -1.78 4.38 -14.34
CA ILE A 99 -1.78 5.76 -14.83
C ILE A 99 -2.92 5.92 -15.84
N ILE A 100 -3.80 6.88 -15.57
CA ILE A 100 -4.84 7.35 -16.50
C ILE A 100 -4.63 8.84 -16.76
N ASP A 101 -4.52 9.24 -18.02
CA ASP A 101 -4.34 10.65 -18.42
C ASP A 101 -3.22 11.38 -17.69
N GLY A 102 -2.14 10.66 -17.31
CA GLY A 102 -1.00 11.21 -16.57
C GLY A 102 -1.23 11.34 -15.07
N TRP A 103 -2.33 10.78 -14.51
CA TRP A 103 -2.61 10.73 -13.09
C TRP A 103 -2.43 9.32 -12.54
N HIS A 104 -1.79 9.21 -11.38
CA HIS A 104 -1.38 7.97 -10.77
C HIS A 104 -2.34 7.53 -9.67
N GLY A 105 -2.56 6.22 -9.59
CA GLY A 105 -3.10 5.51 -8.42
C GLY A 105 -2.11 4.43 -8.04
N ASP A 106 -1.98 4.15 -6.74
CA ASP A 106 -1.03 3.20 -6.16
C ASP A 106 -1.63 2.53 -4.94
N ALA A 107 -1.50 1.21 -4.84
CA ALA A 107 -1.96 0.46 -3.67
C ALA A 107 -1.33 -0.93 -3.58
N ALA A 108 -1.23 -1.43 -2.34
CA ALA A 108 -0.78 -2.78 -2.04
C ALA A 108 -1.76 -3.52 -1.11
N TYR A 109 -1.77 -4.84 -1.21
CA TYR A 109 -2.48 -5.70 -0.29
C TYR A 109 -1.69 -6.98 -0.02
N THR A 110 -1.93 -7.59 1.12
CA THR A 110 -1.38 -8.91 1.46
C THR A 110 -2.46 -9.98 1.28
N ALA A 111 -2.12 -11.06 0.56
CA ALA A 111 -2.96 -12.22 0.34
C ALA A 111 -2.36 -13.48 0.98
N PHE A 112 -3.24 -14.43 1.24
CA PHE A 112 -2.91 -15.76 1.76
C PHE A 112 -3.10 -16.79 0.64
N VAL A 113 -2.06 -17.57 0.35
CA VAL A 113 -2.06 -18.55 -0.74
C VAL A 113 -2.51 -19.91 -0.18
N GLY A 114 -3.64 -20.42 -0.69
CA GLY A 114 -4.19 -21.70 -0.25
C GLY A 114 -4.85 -21.66 1.13
N SER A 115 -4.45 -22.54 2.03
CA SER A 115 -5.11 -22.76 3.32
C SER A 115 -4.11 -23.03 4.46
N GLY A 116 -4.62 -23.13 5.70
CA GLY A 116 -3.81 -23.59 6.84
C GLY A 116 -2.77 -22.61 7.36
N HIS A 117 -2.95 -21.31 7.12
CA HIS A 117 -2.02 -20.28 7.57
C HIS A 117 -1.90 -20.19 9.08
N ALA A 118 -0.67 -20.01 9.56
CA ALA A 118 -0.41 -19.78 10.97
C ALA A 118 -1.14 -18.53 11.46
N SER A 119 -1.76 -18.61 12.64
CA SER A 119 -2.54 -17.48 13.21
C SER A 119 -1.72 -16.20 13.35
N GLU A 120 -0.41 -16.32 13.56
CA GLU A 120 0.49 -15.15 13.66
C GLU A 120 0.63 -14.40 12.33
N LEU A 121 0.54 -15.08 11.18
CA LEU A 121 0.57 -14.47 9.85
C LEU A 121 -0.74 -13.75 9.55
N VAL A 122 -1.86 -14.37 9.92
CA VAL A 122 -3.19 -13.74 9.79
C VAL A 122 -3.24 -12.47 10.63
N GLU A 123 -2.72 -12.53 11.85
CA GLU A 123 -2.67 -11.38 12.75
C GLU A 123 -1.69 -10.31 12.25
N LEU A 124 -0.53 -10.68 11.69
CA LEU A 124 0.41 -9.76 11.07
C LEU A 124 -0.27 -8.93 9.97
N SER A 125 -0.92 -9.60 9.03
CA SER A 125 -1.61 -8.93 7.93
C SER A 125 -2.73 -8.02 8.45
N ARG A 126 -3.55 -8.50 9.39
CA ARG A 126 -4.60 -7.70 10.02
C ARG A 126 -4.04 -6.44 10.70
N VAL A 127 -2.96 -6.59 11.47
CA VAL A 127 -2.31 -5.46 12.17
C VAL A 127 -1.78 -4.44 11.17
N THR A 128 -1.20 -4.90 10.06
CA THR A 128 -0.68 -4.01 9.00
C THR A 128 -1.83 -3.26 8.33
N GLU A 129 -2.88 -3.97 7.90
CA GLU A 129 -4.07 -3.38 7.27
C GLU A 129 -4.74 -2.35 8.18
N GLU A 130 -5.06 -2.74 9.41
CA GLU A 130 -5.74 -1.85 10.35
C GLU A 130 -4.88 -0.64 10.76
N SER A 131 -3.54 -0.79 10.76
CA SER A 131 -2.65 0.36 10.99
C SER A 131 -2.71 1.36 9.84
N MET A 132 -2.82 0.91 8.60
CA MET A 132 -3.08 1.76 7.44
C MET A 132 -4.39 2.52 7.59
N TRP A 133 -5.48 1.83 7.95
CA TRP A 133 -6.78 2.47 8.18
C TRP A 133 -6.77 3.46 9.32
N ALA A 134 -6.02 3.19 10.40
CA ALA A 134 -5.80 4.17 11.47
C ALA A 134 -5.08 5.42 10.95
N GLY A 135 -4.09 5.25 10.06
CA GLY A 135 -3.40 6.35 9.36
C GLY A 135 -4.35 7.15 8.47
N ILE A 136 -5.16 6.47 7.66
CA ILE A 136 -6.18 7.10 6.80
C ILE A 136 -7.20 7.88 7.64
N ALA A 137 -7.65 7.30 8.75
CA ALA A 137 -8.56 7.96 9.69
C ALA A 137 -7.97 9.23 10.33
N ALA A 138 -6.64 9.32 10.45
CA ALA A 138 -5.94 10.51 10.91
C ALA A 138 -5.71 11.57 9.82
N MET A 139 -5.96 11.25 8.54
CA MET A 139 -5.85 12.18 7.42
C MET A 139 -7.03 13.15 7.41
N ARG A 140 -7.00 14.14 8.29
CA ARG A 140 -8.07 15.14 8.48
C ARG A 140 -7.55 16.54 8.31
N GLN A 141 -8.41 17.44 7.82
CA GLN A 141 -8.09 18.85 7.71
C GLN A 141 -7.66 19.42 9.09
N GLY A 142 -6.54 20.12 9.09
CA GLY A 142 -5.94 20.74 10.28
C GLY A 142 -4.94 19.87 11.02
N ASN A 143 -4.98 18.55 10.87
CA ASN A 143 -3.91 17.65 11.31
C ASN A 143 -2.62 17.92 10.52
N ARG A 144 -1.53 17.32 10.96
CA ARG A 144 -0.23 17.36 10.29
C ARG A 144 0.18 15.99 9.80
N LEU A 145 1.13 15.94 8.89
CA LEU A 145 1.65 14.69 8.34
C LEU A 145 2.05 13.69 9.44
N VAL A 146 2.73 14.14 10.49
CA VAL A 146 3.13 13.30 11.63
C VAL A 146 1.96 12.69 12.39
N ASP A 147 0.75 13.23 12.29
CA ASP A 147 -0.42 12.66 12.98
C ASP A 147 -0.86 11.36 12.29
N ILE A 148 -0.65 11.22 10.97
CA ILE A 148 -0.80 9.97 10.24
C ILE A 148 0.24 8.95 10.73
N SER A 149 1.53 9.31 10.71
CA SER A 149 2.62 8.46 11.20
C SER A 149 2.38 7.97 12.62
N ARG A 150 1.91 8.87 13.49
CA ARG A 150 1.59 8.55 14.90
C ARG A 150 0.42 7.58 15.02
N ALA A 151 -0.61 7.71 14.19
CA ALA A 151 -1.75 6.82 14.20
C ALA A 151 -1.34 5.40 13.79
N VAL A 152 -0.57 5.27 12.71
CA VAL A 152 -0.01 3.99 12.23
C VAL A 152 0.84 3.34 13.33
N GLU A 153 1.87 4.03 13.81
CA GLU A 153 2.77 3.49 14.83
C GLU A 153 2.03 3.12 16.12
N THR A 154 1.14 3.99 16.60
CA THR A 154 0.39 3.75 17.84
C THR A 154 -0.49 2.52 17.71
N TYR A 155 -1.14 2.32 16.55
CA TYR A 155 -1.95 1.15 16.32
C TYR A 155 -1.10 -0.12 16.43
N ILE A 156 0.00 -0.21 15.65
CA ILE A 156 0.90 -1.38 15.64
C ILE A 156 1.47 -1.68 17.03
N ARG A 157 1.96 -0.64 17.74
CA ARG A 157 2.60 -0.80 19.06
C ARG A 157 1.64 -1.26 20.16
N ARG A 158 0.34 -1.05 19.99
CA ARG A 158 -0.70 -1.50 20.93
C ARG A 158 -1.15 -2.93 20.72
N GLN A 159 -0.85 -3.52 19.55
CA GLN A 159 -1.30 -4.88 19.28
C GLN A 159 -0.40 -5.89 19.99
N PRO A 160 -0.99 -6.89 20.67
CA PRO A 160 -0.24 -8.02 21.17
C PRO A 160 0.31 -8.82 19.98
N LYS A 161 1.59 -9.20 20.06
CA LYS A 161 2.20 -10.06 19.04
C LYS A 161 2.14 -11.52 19.51
N PRO A 162 1.59 -12.45 18.73
CA PRO A 162 1.67 -13.88 19.02
C PRO A 162 3.14 -14.29 19.20
N GLY A 163 3.41 -15.14 20.18
CA GLY A 163 4.79 -15.54 20.52
C GLY A 163 5.59 -14.48 21.31
N GLY A 164 5.01 -13.34 21.61
CA GLY A 164 5.65 -12.26 22.38
C GLY A 164 6.52 -11.31 21.55
N GLY A 165 7.15 -10.33 22.21
CA GLY A 165 7.96 -9.32 21.56
C GLY A 165 7.11 -8.20 20.90
N ARG A 166 7.64 -7.58 19.87
CA ARG A 166 7.00 -6.49 19.13
C ARG A 166 7.08 -6.75 17.63
N TYR A 167 6.12 -6.24 16.89
CA TYR A 167 6.20 -6.15 15.44
C TYR A 167 7.30 -5.17 15.01
N GLY A 168 8.04 -5.53 13.96
CA GLY A 168 8.98 -4.63 13.27
C GLY A 168 8.21 -3.67 12.37
N ILE A 169 8.34 -2.37 12.59
CA ILE A 169 7.85 -1.35 11.64
C ILE A 169 9.02 -1.01 10.74
N ILE A 170 8.89 -1.30 9.45
CA ILE A 170 9.99 -1.02 8.49
C ILE A 170 10.22 0.48 8.42
N GLU A 171 11.49 0.89 8.54
CA GLU A 171 11.87 2.30 8.66
C GLU A 171 12.48 2.87 7.37
N ASP A 172 13.00 2.02 6.49
CA ASP A 172 13.71 2.43 5.28
C ASP A 172 12.76 2.82 4.14
N TYR A 173 11.50 2.39 4.21
CA TYR A 173 10.44 2.64 3.24
C TYR A 173 9.22 3.26 3.91
N GLY A 174 8.38 3.93 3.11
CA GLY A 174 7.19 4.58 3.64
C GLY A 174 6.42 5.32 2.57
N GLY A 175 5.26 5.85 2.96
CA GLY A 175 4.33 6.53 2.09
C GLY A 175 4.87 7.83 1.50
N HIS A 176 4.12 8.34 0.55
CA HIS A 176 4.56 9.48 -0.25
C HIS A 176 3.37 10.30 -0.76
N GLY A 177 3.64 11.51 -1.24
CA GLY A 177 2.71 12.23 -2.08
C GLY A 177 2.55 11.52 -3.42
N ILE A 178 1.36 11.61 -4.02
CA ILE A 178 1.07 11.01 -5.32
C ILE A 178 0.22 11.96 -6.16
N GLY A 179 0.34 11.90 -7.48
CA GLY A 179 -0.41 12.79 -8.37
C GLY A 179 -0.04 12.60 -9.82
N THR A 180 0.69 13.57 -10.41
CA THR A 180 1.23 13.50 -11.77
C THR A 180 2.52 12.68 -11.86
N GLU A 181 3.07 12.31 -10.71
CA GLU A 181 4.16 11.36 -10.57
C GLU A 181 3.78 10.37 -9.46
N MET A 182 4.36 9.18 -9.48
CA MET A 182 4.12 8.15 -8.47
C MET A 182 4.65 8.61 -7.12
N HIS A 183 5.92 8.90 -7.02
CA HIS A 183 6.55 9.38 -5.79
C HIS A 183 6.74 10.89 -5.81
N MET A 184 6.01 11.59 -4.96
CA MET A 184 6.06 13.05 -4.79
C MET A 184 6.25 13.42 -3.31
N ASP A 185 6.60 14.69 -3.06
CA ASP A 185 6.51 15.24 -1.71
C ASP A 185 5.05 15.23 -1.18
N PRO A 186 4.87 15.00 0.13
CA PRO A 186 5.86 14.73 1.16
C PRO A 186 6.14 13.24 1.32
N HIS A 187 7.32 12.86 1.79
CA HIS A 187 7.57 11.50 2.28
C HIS A 187 6.87 11.29 3.63
N LEU A 188 6.13 10.18 3.78
CA LEU A 188 5.32 9.83 4.93
C LEU A 188 5.89 8.58 5.63
N LEU A 189 6.42 8.75 6.84
CA LEU A 189 6.90 7.63 7.64
C LEU A 189 5.74 6.89 8.32
N ASN A 190 5.91 5.59 8.52
CA ASN A 190 4.98 4.74 9.29
C ASN A 190 5.24 4.77 10.81
N TYR A 191 6.14 5.64 11.25
CA TYR A 191 6.53 5.87 12.64
C TYR A 191 6.87 7.35 12.86
N VAL A 192 7.00 7.77 14.13
CA VAL A 192 7.30 9.14 14.50
C VAL A 192 8.81 9.34 14.64
N ASP A 193 9.44 9.97 13.66
CA ASP A 193 10.80 10.49 13.82
C ASP A 193 10.77 11.91 14.41
N ARG A 194 11.13 12.02 15.69
CA ARG A 194 11.14 13.31 16.41
C ARG A 194 12.08 14.35 15.80
N ARG A 195 13.07 13.92 15.01
CA ARG A 195 14.05 14.80 14.34
C ARG A 195 13.47 15.50 13.13
N ARG A 196 12.46 14.91 12.47
CA ARG A 196 11.82 15.45 11.24
C ARG A 196 10.74 16.50 11.51
N GLY A 197 10.37 16.74 12.76
CA GLY A 197 9.32 17.68 13.12
C GLY A 197 7.92 17.16 12.77
N LYS A 198 6.94 18.08 12.66
CA LYS A 198 5.53 17.72 12.48
C LYS A 198 5.11 17.56 11.03
N GLY A 199 5.91 17.95 10.08
CA GLY A 199 5.56 18.00 8.67
C GLY A 199 4.48 19.05 8.32
N PRO A 200 4.04 19.11 7.06
CA PRO A 200 3.03 20.06 6.60
C PRO A 200 1.67 19.84 7.28
N LYS A 201 0.85 20.89 7.32
CA LYS A 201 -0.57 20.78 7.66
C LYS A 201 -1.30 20.11 6.51
N LEU A 202 -2.23 19.22 6.85
CA LEU A 202 -3.12 18.59 5.89
C LEU A 202 -4.25 19.57 5.53
N VAL A 203 -4.40 19.81 4.23
CA VAL A 203 -5.44 20.67 3.67
C VAL A 203 -6.14 19.92 2.52
N PRO A 204 -7.38 20.29 2.17
CA PRO A 204 -8.03 19.70 0.99
C PRO A 204 -7.15 19.79 -0.26
N GLY A 205 -7.15 18.72 -1.05
CA GLY A 205 -6.28 18.54 -2.21
C GLY A 205 -4.97 17.81 -1.93
N PHE A 206 -4.64 17.50 -0.67
CA PHE A 206 -3.57 16.54 -0.38
C PHE A 206 -3.93 15.15 -0.89
N CYS A 207 -3.01 14.49 -1.60
CA CYS A 207 -3.10 13.09 -1.99
C CYS A 207 -1.85 12.37 -1.53
N LEU A 208 -2.03 11.27 -0.80
CA LEU A 208 -0.95 10.49 -0.20
C LEU A 208 -1.16 9.01 -0.44
N ALA A 209 -0.08 8.27 -0.68
CA ALA A 209 0.02 6.84 -0.44
C ALA A 209 0.29 6.65 1.06
N ILE A 210 -0.51 5.82 1.72
CA ILE A 210 -0.36 5.45 3.14
C ILE A 210 -0.12 3.95 3.16
N GLU A 211 1.12 3.54 3.48
CA GLU A 211 1.64 2.20 3.17
C GLU A 211 2.50 1.60 4.29
N PRO A 212 1.93 1.18 5.41
CA PRO A 212 2.69 0.50 6.42
C PRO A 212 3.21 -0.86 5.93
N MET A 213 4.49 -1.11 6.22
CA MET A 213 5.17 -2.39 6.06
C MET A 213 5.57 -2.88 7.45
N VAL A 214 5.13 -4.08 7.81
CA VAL A 214 5.28 -4.64 9.15
C VAL A 214 5.85 -6.05 9.07
N SER A 215 6.81 -6.38 9.92
CA SER A 215 7.41 -7.71 10.02
C SER A 215 7.12 -8.41 11.36
N LEU A 216 7.21 -9.73 11.37
CA LEU A 216 7.15 -10.52 12.61
C LEU A 216 8.40 -10.37 13.50
N GLY A 217 9.48 -9.78 12.99
CA GLY A 217 10.75 -9.66 13.70
C GLY A 217 11.37 -8.29 13.60
N THR A 218 12.54 -8.22 12.97
CA THR A 218 13.32 -7.00 12.86
C THR A 218 12.68 -5.97 11.92
N PRO A 219 12.78 -4.67 12.22
CA PRO A 219 12.47 -3.63 11.23
C PRO A 219 13.57 -3.42 10.18
N LYS A 220 14.71 -4.12 10.30
CA LYS A 220 15.86 -3.94 9.41
C LYS A 220 15.68 -4.72 8.13
N THR A 221 16.05 -4.09 7.03
CA THR A 221 15.97 -4.66 5.69
C THR A 221 17.33 -4.74 5.01
N GLN A 222 17.38 -5.51 3.94
CA GLN A 222 18.49 -5.51 2.99
C GLN A 222 17.94 -5.67 1.57
N VAL A 223 18.60 -5.03 0.62
CA VAL A 223 18.32 -5.20 -0.82
C VAL A 223 19.13 -6.37 -1.33
N LEU A 224 18.53 -7.23 -2.15
CA LEU A 224 19.20 -8.36 -2.78
C LEU A 224 20.05 -7.92 -3.99
N GLU A 225 20.80 -8.87 -4.59
CA GLU A 225 21.71 -8.63 -5.73
C GLU A 225 20.98 -8.17 -7.01
N ASP A 226 19.65 -8.26 -7.06
CA ASP A 226 18.83 -7.75 -8.17
C ASP A 226 18.57 -6.24 -8.10
N ASP A 227 19.15 -5.56 -7.10
CA ASP A 227 19.02 -4.12 -6.83
C ASP A 227 17.59 -3.65 -6.47
N TRP A 228 16.62 -4.57 -6.33
CA TRP A 228 15.21 -4.27 -6.08
C TRP A 228 14.62 -5.00 -4.89
N THR A 229 14.72 -6.32 -4.86
CA THR A 229 14.04 -7.15 -3.87
C THR A 229 14.55 -6.83 -2.46
N VAL A 230 13.64 -6.39 -1.60
CA VAL A 230 13.92 -6.01 -0.21
C VAL A 230 13.44 -7.11 0.72
N VAL A 231 14.32 -7.64 1.55
CA VAL A 231 14.01 -8.70 2.52
C VAL A 231 14.30 -8.27 3.95
N THR A 232 13.64 -8.90 4.93
CA THR A 232 13.99 -8.77 6.34
C THR A 232 15.35 -9.39 6.61
N THR A 233 16.20 -8.75 7.44
CA THR A 233 17.56 -9.27 7.72
C THR A 233 17.58 -10.50 8.61
N ASP A 234 16.47 -10.82 9.26
CA ASP A 234 16.33 -12.00 10.14
C ASP A 234 15.48 -13.13 9.51
N GLY A 235 15.04 -12.96 8.25
CA GLY A 235 14.23 -13.93 7.52
C GLY A 235 12.78 -14.06 8.04
N THR A 236 12.33 -13.17 8.94
CA THR A 236 10.94 -13.17 9.38
C THR A 236 10.02 -12.60 8.31
N TRP A 237 8.80 -13.11 8.25
CA TRP A 237 7.84 -12.73 7.24
C TRP A 237 7.25 -11.34 7.50
N SER A 238 6.81 -10.70 6.42
CA SER A 238 6.30 -9.33 6.43
C SER A 238 4.94 -9.23 5.73
N SER A 239 4.29 -8.09 5.95
CA SER A 239 3.04 -7.71 5.31
C SER A 239 3.11 -6.25 4.89
N HIS A 240 2.56 -5.95 3.72
CA HIS A 240 2.44 -4.61 3.17
C HIS A 240 0.99 -4.34 2.76
N TRP A 241 0.44 -3.23 3.22
CA TRP A 241 -0.87 -2.73 2.84
C TRP A 241 -0.77 -1.26 2.50
N GLU A 242 -1.48 -0.84 1.46
CA GLU A 242 -1.42 0.52 0.98
C GLU A 242 -2.73 0.94 0.32
N HIS A 243 -3.04 2.23 0.49
CA HIS A 243 -4.03 2.93 -0.32
C HIS A 243 -3.57 4.34 -0.69
N SER A 244 -3.88 4.76 -1.92
CA SER A 244 -3.88 6.17 -2.31
C SER A 244 -5.13 6.86 -1.77
N VAL A 245 -4.96 7.97 -1.06
CA VAL A 245 -6.03 8.69 -0.37
C VAL A 245 -5.98 10.18 -0.71
N ALA A 246 -7.10 10.76 -1.07
CA ALA A 246 -7.27 12.21 -1.22
C ALA A 246 -7.99 12.79 0.01
N LEU A 247 -7.50 13.92 0.52
CA LEU A 247 -8.24 14.72 1.49
C LEU A 247 -9.08 15.76 0.75
N THR A 248 -10.39 15.69 0.93
CA THR A 248 -11.34 16.67 0.38
C THR A 248 -11.91 17.57 1.49
N PRO A 249 -12.64 18.63 1.18
CA PRO A 249 -13.35 19.42 2.20
C PRO A 249 -14.34 18.60 3.04
N GLU A 250 -14.93 17.55 2.46
CA GLU A 250 -15.93 16.67 3.08
C GLU A 250 -15.29 15.54 3.90
N GLY A 251 -13.99 15.28 3.71
CA GLY A 251 -13.27 14.21 4.41
C GLY A 251 -12.32 13.43 3.51
N PRO A 252 -11.77 12.33 3.99
CA PRO A 252 -10.90 11.47 3.18
C PRO A 252 -11.72 10.69 2.13
N LEU A 253 -11.15 10.54 0.94
CA LEU A 253 -11.61 9.66 -0.13
C LEU A 253 -10.49 8.65 -0.44
N VAL A 254 -10.73 7.37 -0.24
CA VAL A 254 -9.76 6.33 -0.58
C VAL A 254 -9.88 6.02 -2.06
N LEU A 255 -8.94 6.53 -2.84
CA LEU A 255 -8.98 6.51 -4.31
C LEU A 255 -8.92 5.09 -4.88
N THR A 256 -8.25 4.19 -4.19
CA THR A 256 -8.00 2.80 -4.61
C THR A 256 -8.92 1.76 -3.93
N ALA A 257 -9.88 2.19 -3.11
CA ALA A 257 -10.92 1.32 -2.57
C ALA A 257 -12.20 1.42 -3.42
N PRO A 258 -12.86 0.30 -3.82
CA PRO A 258 -14.04 0.35 -4.68
C PRO A 258 -15.18 1.23 -4.14
N ASP A 259 -15.40 1.24 -2.83
CA ASP A 259 -16.41 2.03 -2.14
C ASP A 259 -15.92 3.42 -1.67
N GLY A 260 -14.72 3.85 -2.07
CA GLY A 260 -14.07 5.08 -1.59
C GLY A 260 -13.61 5.01 -0.12
N GLY A 261 -13.55 3.81 0.46
CA GLY A 261 -13.19 3.55 1.86
C GLY A 261 -14.35 3.74 2.83
N ARG A 262 -15.60 3.85 2.33
CA ARG A 262 -16.78 4.20 3.14
C ARG A 262 -17.02 3.22 4.29
N ALA A 263 -16.97 1.92 4.01
CA ALA A 263 -17.24 0.89 5.02
C ALA A 263 -16.22 0.95 6.16
N LYS A 264 -14.93 0.97 5.84
CA LYS A 264 -13.85 1.00 6.84
C LYS A 264 -13.78 2.31 7.61
N LEU A 265 -13.93 3.44 6.96
CA LEU A 265 -13.92 4.75 7.63
C LEU A 265 -15.08 4.91 8.61
N ALA A 266 -16.24 4.29 8.33
CA ALA A 266 -17.38 4.30 9.24
C ALA A 266 -17.05 3.60 10.59
N GLU A 267 -16.20 2.56 10.61
CA GLU A 267 -15.72 1.91 11.84
C GLU A 267 -14.94 2.88 12.75
N TYR A 268 -14.30 3.88 12.14
CA TYR A 268 -13.58 4.97 12.83
C TYR A 268 -14.47 6.20 13.14
N GLY A 269 -15.78 6.11 12.86
CA GLY A 269 -16.71 7.24 13.01
C GLY A 269 -16.46 8.39 12.04
N ILE A 270 -15.87 8.09 10.87
CA ILE A 270 -15.53 9.07 9.83
C ILE A 270 -16.44 8.84 8.63
N THR A 271 -16.99 9.92 8.12
CA THR A 271 -17.70 9.92 6.84
C THR A 271 -16.68 10.06 5.71
N ALA A 272 -16.65 9.08 4.80
CA ALA A 272 -15.88 9.20 3.58
C ALA A 272 -16.47 10.31 2.69
N ALA A 273 -15.61 11.01 1.95
CA ALA A 273 -16.06 11.96 0.96
C ALA A 273 -16.89 11.29 -0.15
N PRO A 274 -17.82 12.02 -0.79
CA PRO A 274 -18.54 11.51 -1.97
C PRO A 274 -17.58 11.07 -3.07
N ASP A 275 -17.93 10.00 -3.78
CA ASP A 275 -17.16 9.57 -4.94
C ASP A 275 -17.43 10.55 -6.10
N PRO A 276 -16.41 11.19 -6.68
CA PRO A 276 -16.58 12.16 -7.77
C PRO A 276 -17.04 11.52 -9.09
N LEU A 277 -17.03 10.17 -9.16
CA LEU A 277 -17.46 9.41 -10.34
C LEU A 277 -18.85 8.74 -10.16
N ALA A 278 -19.51 8.95 -9.01
CA ALA A 278 -20.82 8.36 -8.70
C ALA A 278 -21.98 9.13 -9.33
#